data_e9370b88c3c4afa9d8387dffe5b771ca
#
_entry.id   e9370b88c3c4afa9d8387dffe5b771ca
#
_cell.length_a   1.000
_cell.length_b   1.000
_cell.length_c   1.000
_cell.angle_alpha   90.00
_cell.angle_beta   90.00
_cell.angle_gamma   90.00
#
_symmetry.space_group_name_H-M   'P 1'
#
loop_
_entity.id
_entity.type
_entity.pdbx_description
1 polymer ?
#
loop_
_entity_poly.entity_id
_entity_poly.type
_entity_poly.pdbx_seq_one_letter_code
_entity_poly.pdbx_strand_id
1 'polypeptide(L)'
;DYVKDFPDVALVPIVSSAKAASLITRHWEKKYKRLPDAFVVEEPATAGGHLGAMTIEQVYDPALRLEVALPDVVRYVHEEMKSDIPVIAAGGIWDKKDLQRVFALGASGVQMGTRFACTVEGDASDRFKQAYIDAKEEDVVLIHSPAGLPGRAIKNPFVAKYLEGEVESKPCFANCLSHCRYRKTRETFCIAAALVDAQVGNWETGLFFCGSNVVKVNKVERVSDIISELFE
;
A
#
# COMPACT_ATOMS: atom_id res chain seq x y z
N ASP A 1 -15.73 -3.04 -14.92
CA ASP A 1 -17.21 -2.93 -15.00
C ASP A 1 -17.75 -1.74 -14.21
N TYR A 2 -17.29 -1.49 -12.96
CA TYR A 2 -17.87 -0.45 -12.07
C TYR A 2 -17.76 0.99 -12.60
N VAL A 3 -16.74 1.30 -13.39
CA VAL A 3 -16.46 2.64 -13.91
C VAL A 3 -16.64 2.75 -15.43
N LYS A 4 -17.27 1.76 -16.06
CA LYS A 4 -17.44 1.74 -17.53
C LYS A 4 -18.25 2.94 -18.05
N ASP A 5 -19.20 3.42 -17.25
CA ASP A 5 -20.08 4.55 -17.57
C ASP A 5 -19.49 5.90 -17.11
N PHE A 6 -18.25 5.91 -16.59
CA PHE A 6 -17.52 7.07 -16.10
C PHE A 6 -16.15 7.16 -16.79
N PRO A 7 -16.09 7.56 -18.06
CA PRO A 7 -14.86 7.58 -18.85
C PRO A 7 -13.79 8.53 -18.29
N ASP A 8 -14.20 9.56 -17.56
CA ASP A 8 -13.30 10.58 -16.98
C ASP A 8 -12.61 10.11 -15.69
N VAL A 9 -13.01 8.95 -15.13
CA VAL A 9 -12.33 8.39 -13.97
C VAL A 9 -11.04 7.73 -14.40
N ALA A 10 -9.90 8.26 -13.94
CA ALA A 10 -8.58 7.69 -14.18
C ALA A 10 -8.43 6.31 -13.50
N LEU A 11 -7.89 5.34 -14.22
CA LEU A 11 -7.63 3.98 -13.74
C LEU A 11 -6.14 3.76 -13.60
N VAL A 12 -5.67 3.71 -12.35
CA VAL A 12 -4.24 3.62 -12.01
C VAL A 12 -3.99 2.34 -11.20
N PRO A 13 -3.69 1.22 -11.86
CA PRO A 13 -3.41 -0.03 -11.15
C PRO A 13 -2.05 0.01 -10.45
N ILE A 14 -1.98 -0.63 -9.28
CA ILE A 14 -0.74 -0.85 -8.54
C ILE A 14 -0.18 -2.21 -8.93
N VAL A 15 1.08 -2.25 -9.31
CA VAL A 15 1.80 -3.45 -9.74
C VAL A 15 3.17 -3.53 -9.09
N SER A 16 3.76 -4.72 -9.02
CA SER A 16 5.13 -4.92 -8.52
C SER A 16 6.08 -5.47 -9.61
N SER A 17 5.63 -5.54 -10.87
CA SER A 17 6.46 -6.02 -11.99
C SER A 17 5.87 -5.66 -13.36
N ALA A 18 6.72 -5.63 -14.38
CA ALA A 18 6.29 -5.47 -15.78
C ALA A 18 5.36 -6.60 -16.25
N LYS A 19 5.55 -7.83 -15.75
CA LYS A 19 4.64 -8.94 -16.03
C LYS A 19 3.22 -8.66 -15.54
N ALA A 20 3.06 -8.13 -14.33
CA ALA A 20 1.75 -7.76 -13.78
C ALA A 20 1.13 -6.60 -14.58
N ALA A 21 1.91 -5.58 -14.94
CA ALA A 21 1.47 -4.48 -15.80
C ALA A 21 0.95 -4.99 -17.15
N SER A 22 1.70 -5.87 -17.82
CA SER A 22 1.33 -6.49 -19.10
C SER A 22 0.04 -7.31 -18.99
N LEU A 23 -0.13 -8.10 -17.92
CA LEU A 23 -1.35 -8.89 -17.73
C LEU A 23 -2.59 -8.02 -17.56
N ILE A 24 -2.51 -6.96 -16.76
CA ILE A 24 -3.61 -6.01 -16.54
C ILE A 24 -3.97 -5.30 -17.85
N THR A 25 -2.96 -4.76 -18.54
CA THR A 25 -3.15 -4.05 -19.82
C THR A 25 -3.87 -4.90 -20.83
N ARG A 26 -3.37 -6.12 -21.11
CA ARG A 26 -3.98 -7.04 -22.07
C ARG A 26 -5.40 -7.42 -21.68
N HIS A 27 -5.65 -7.66 -20.39
CA HIS A 27 -6.98 -8.01 -19.90
C HIS A 27 -7.97 -6.84 -20.11
N TRP A 28 -7.57 -5.63 -19.74
CA TRP A 28 -8.43 -4.45 -19.84
C TRP A 28 -8.67 -4.06 -21.29
N GLU A 29 -7.65 -4.07 -22.12
CA GLU A 29 -7.77 -3.80 -23.55
C GLU A 29 -8.71 -4.80 -24.24
N LYS A 30 -8.52 -6.11 -23.98
CA LYS A 30 -9.35 -7.17 -24.56
C LYS A 30 -10.81 -7.06 -24.12
N LYS A 31 -11.05 -6.88 -22.81
CA LYS A 31 -12.40 -6.97 -22.23
C LYS A 31 -13.15 -5.62 -22.27
N TYR A 32 -12.46 -4.52 -22.02
CA TYR A 32 -13.07 -3.21 -21.78
C TYR A 32 -12.69 -2.17 -22.85
N LYS A 33 -11.79 -2.49 -23.78
CA LYS A 33 -11.26 -1.55 -24.78
C LYS A 33 -10.67 -0.29 -24.13
N ARG A 34 -10.07 -0.45 -22.96
CA ARG A 34 -9.48 0.62 -22.17
C ARG A 34 -8.11 0.22 -21.67
N LEU A 35 -7.15 1.15 -21.74
CA LEU A 35 -5.82 1.03 -21.17
C LEU A 35 -5.77 1.67 -19.78
N PRO A 36 -4.78 1.35 -18.93
CA PRO A 36 -4.48 2.14 -17.73
C PRO A 36 -4.11 3.58 -18.10
N ASP A 37 -4.49 4.52 -17.23
CA ASP A 37 -4.13 5.93 -17.36
C ASP A 37 -2.76 6.26 -16.75
N ALA A 38 -2.29 5.41 -15.83
CA ALA A 38 -0.95 5.40 -15.24
C ALA A 38 -0.69 4.04 -14.59
N PHE A 39 0.54 3.77 -14.16
CA PHE A 39 0.87 2.67 -13.26
C PHE A 39 1.50 3.18 -11.97
N VAL A 40 1.18 2.55 -10.83
CA VAL A 40 1.98 2.65 -9.61
C VAL A 40 2.82 1.37 -9.50
N VAL A 41 4.14 1.52 -9.43
CA VAL A 41 5.07 0.41 -9.16
C VAL A 41 5.42 0.43 -7.68
N GLU A 42 4.94 -0.60 -6.96
CA GLU A 42 5.12 -0.69 -5.51
C GLU A 42 6.16 -1.75 -5.15
N GLU A 43 7.15 -1.36 -4.33
CA GLU A 43 8.11 -2.28 -3.72
C GLU A 43 7.51 -2.94 -2.47
N PRO A 44 7.22 -4.25 -2.47
CA PRO A 44 6.62 -4.93 -1.32
C PRO A 44 7.50 -4.92 -0.08
N ALA A 45 8.83 -4.91 -0.24
CA ALA A 45 9.79 -4.94 0.87
C ALA A 45 9.71 -3.70 1.78
N THR A 46 9.18 -2.57 1.28
CA THR A 46 9.15 -1.29 1.98
C THR A 46 7.77 -0.66 2.08
N ALA A 47 6.83 -1.08 1.25
CA ALA A 47 5.45 -0.59 1.24
C ALA A 47 4.70 -0.92 2.52
N GLY A 48 3.58 -0.24 2.74
CA GLY A 48 2.66 -0.44 3.86
C GLY A 48 1.30 -0.97 3.43
N GLY A 49 0.53 -1.47 4.38
CA GLY A 49 -0.76 -2.06 4.08
C GLY A 49 -0.63 -3.40 3.36
N HIS A 50 -1.48 -3.67 2.38
CA HIS A 50 -1.36 -4.86 1.55
C HIS A 50 -0.20 -4.70 0.58
N LEU A 51 0.63 -5.74 0.50
CA LEU A 51 1.86 -5.74 -0.28
C LEU A 51 1.64 -6.44 -1.63
N GLY A 52 2.28 -5.93 -2.67
CA GLY A 52 2.22 -6.47 -4.02
C GLY A 52 3.00 -7.79 -4.22
N ALA A 53 2.93 -8.70 -3.24
CA ALA A 53 3.52 -10.04 -3.25
C ALA A 53 2.44 -11.06 -2.94
N MET A 54 2.58 -12.30 -3.43
CA MET A 54 1.58 -13.36 -3.21
C MET A 54 1.81 -14.07 -1.87
N THR A 55 3.05 -14.16 -1.40
CA THR A 55 3.42 -14.77 -0.13
C THR A 55 4.36 -13.87 0.66
N ILE A 56 4.52 -14.14 1.97
CA ILE A 56 5.43 -13.39 2.85
C ILE A 56 6.89 -13.53 2.35
N GLU A 57 7.28 -14.70 1.88
CA GLU A 57 8.63 -14.95 1.37
C GLU A 57 8.94 -14.10 0.13
N GLN A 58 7.96 -13.90 -0.74
CA GLN A 58 8.10 -13.06 -1.94
C GLN A 58 8.21 -11.58 -1.65
N VAL A 59 7.83 -11.11 -0.45
CA VAL A 59 7.95 -9.69 -0.08
C VAL A 59 9.37 -9.18 -0.26
N TYR A 60 10.36 -10.02 -0.01
CA TYR A 60 11.79 -9.67 -0.09
C TYR A 60 12.47 -10.16 -1.38
N ASP A 61 11.72 -10.58 -2.39
CA ASP A 61 12.27 -10.96 -3.69
C ASP A 61 13.02 -9.78 -4.32
N PRO A 62 14.33 -9.92 -4.62
CA PRO A 62 15.12 -8.86 -5.24
C PRO A 62 14.55 -8.35 -6.58
N ALA A 63 13.82 -9.19 -7.31
CA ALA A 63 13.19 -8.80 -8.58
C ALA A 63 12.04 -7.78 -8.41
N LEU A 64 11.49 -7.65 -7.19
CA LEU A 64 10.41 -6.72 -6.86
C LEU A 64 10.91 -5.40 -6.26
N ARG A 65 12.23 -5.21 -6.14
CA ARG A 65 12.81 -3.94 -5.72
C ARG A 65 12.58 -2.85 -6.76
N LEU A 66 12.40 -1.60 -6.33
CA LEU A 66 12.21 -0.47 -7.25
C LEU A 66 13.34 -0.33 -8.24
N GLU A 67 14.59 -0.62 -7.87
CA GLU A 67 15.74 -0.57 -8.78
C GLU A 67 15.63 -1.51 -9.98
N VAL A 68 14.81 -2.56 -9.87
CA VAL A 68 14.57 -3.56 -10.94
C VAL A 68 13.18 -3.36 -11.54
N ALA A 69 12.15 -3.38 -10.70
CA ALA A 69 10.76 -3.39 -11.18
C ALA A 69 10.36 -2.07 -11.87
N LEU A 70 10.83 -0.92 -11.37
CA LEU A 70 10.45 0.38 -11.92
C LEU A 70 11.01 0.60 -13.34
N PRO A 71 12.32 0.44 -13.63
CA PRO A 71 12.82 0.53 -15.00
C PRO A 71 12.18 -0.49 -15.96
N ASP A 72 11.87 -1.69 -15.48
CA ASP A 72 11.21 -2.72 -16.29
C ASP A 72 9.78 -2.32 -16.68
N VAL A 73 9.01 -1.72 -15.77
CA VAL A 73 7.67 -1.20 -16.09
C VAL A 73 7.74 0.02 -16.99
N VAL A 74 8.68 0.93 -16.77
CA VAL A 74 8.91 2.10 -17.65
C VAL A 74 9.21 1.61 -19.06
N ARG A 75 10.14 0.66 -19.21
CA ARG A 75 10.48 0.08 -20.52
C ARG A 75 9.26 -0.60 -21.18
N TYR A 76 8.47 -1.37 -20.42
CA TYR A 76 7.24 -1.98 -20.90
C TYR A 76 6.26 -0.94 -21.45
N VAL A 77 6.06 0.17 -20.74
CA VAL A 77 5.16 1.25 -21.18
C VAL A 77 5.66 1.89 -22.47
N HIS A 78 6.93 2.25 -22.55
CA HIS A 78 7.48 2.95 -23.72
C HIS A 78 7.69 2.04 -24.93
N GLU A 79 8.24 0.84 -24.73
CA GLU A 79 8.67 -0.01 -25.85
C GLU A 79 7.58 -0.98 -26.31
N GLU A 80 6.79 -1.55 -25.40
CA GLU A 80 5.77 -2.55 -25.74
C GLU A 80 4.38 -1.94 -25.91
N MET A 81 3.94 -1.11 -24.95
CA MET A 81 2.67 -0.39 -25.06
C MET A 81 2.71 0.75 -26.07
N LYS A 82 3.91 1.28 -26.43
CA LYS A 82 4.09 2.48 -27.25
C LYS A 82 3.31 3.67 -26.70
N SER A 83 3.41 3.90 -25.40
CA SER A 83 2.63 4.89 -24.64
C SER A 83 3.53 5.71 -23.73
N ASP A 84 3.10 6.93 -23.41
CA ASP A 84 3.77 7.86 -22.50
C ASP A 84 2.98 8.04 -21.18
N ILE A 85 2.14 7.07 -20.82
CA ILE A 85 1.41 7.15 -19.54
C ILE A 85 2.38 7.17 -18.35
N PRO A 86 2.05 7.93 -17.28
CA PRO A 86 2.94 8.07 -16.14
C PRO A 86 3.19 6.75 -15.42
N VAL A 87 4.43 6.52 -14.99
CA VAL A 87 4.81 5.44 -14.08
C VAL A 87 5.23 6.06 -12.76
N ILE A 88 4.54 5.70 -11.69
CA ILE A 88 4.64 6.28 -10.35
C ILE A 88 5.34 5.28 -9.44
N ALA A 89 6.36 5.69 -8.71
CA ALA A 89 7.05 4.84 -7.74
C ALA A 89 6.37 4.85 -6.37
N ALA A 90 6.27 3.70 -5.71
CA ALA A 90 5.71 3.56 -4.36
C ALA A 90 6.53 2.58 -3.50
N GLY A 91 6.51 2.80 -2.19
CA GLY A 91 7.26 2.01 -1.22
C GLY A 91 8.64 2.60 -0.91
N GLY A 92 8.93 2.75 0.38
CA GLY A 92 10.24 3.18 0.87
C GLY A 92 10.67 4.62 0.58
N ILE A 93 9.82 5.43 -0.05
CA ILE A 93 10.11 6.82 -0.39
C ILE A 93 9.79 7.68 0.82
N TRP A 94 10.77 8.49 1.27
CA TRP A 94 10.66 9.28 2.48
C TRP A 94 11.06 10.75 2.30
N ASP A 95 12.19 11.02 1.66
CA ASP A 95 12.81 12.33 1.55
C ASP A 95 13.15 12.69 0.10
N LYS A 96 13.71 13.89 -0.10
CA LYS A 96 14.16 14.40 -1.40
C LYS A 96 15.17 13.49 -2.09
N LYS A 97 16.04 12.81 -1.33
CA LYS A 97 17.04 11.89 -1.88
C LYS A 97 16.37 10.64 -2.46
N ASP A 98 15.38 10.08 -1.76
CA ASP A 98 14.58 8.97 -2.29
C ASP A 98 13.82 9.40 -3.55
N LEU A 99 13.24 10.61 -3.55
CA LEU A 99 12.55 11.19 -4.70
C LEU A 99 13.48 11.27 -5.93
N GLN A 100 14.68 11.84 -5.75
CA GLN A 100 15.67 11.94 -6.82
C GLN A 100 16.10 10.56 -7.34
N ARG A 101 16.27 9.59 -6.43
CA ARG A 101 16.61 8.20 -6.79
C ARG A 101 15.57 7.59 -7.72
N VAL A 102 14.28 7.66 -7.39
CA VAL A 102 13.24 7.03 -8.22
C VAL A 102 13.00 7.79 -9.52
N PHE A 103 13.17 9.11 -9.56
CA PHE A 103 13.12 9.87 -10.81
C PHE A 103 14.27 9.49 -11.75
N ALA A 104 15.47 9.24 -11.21
CA ALA A 104 16.60 8.75 -12.02
C ALA A 104 16.35 7.34 -12.59
N LEU A 105 15.46 6.54 -11.98
CA LEU A 105 15.00 5.24 -12.48
C LEU A 105 13.85 5.35 -13.50
N GLY A 106 13.38 6.57 -13.82
CA GLY A 106 12.35 6.82 -14.82
C GLY A 106 10.94 7.02 -14.27
N ALA A 107 10.75 7.17 -12.95
CA ALA A 107 9.44 7.52 -12.40
C ALA A 107 9.00 8.91 -12.86
N SER A 108 7.70 9.08 -13.15
CA SER A 108 7.05 10.36 -13.42
C SER A 108 6.52 11.04 -12.15
N GLY A 109 6.43 10.30 -11.04
CA GLY A 109 5.92 10.75 -9.75
C GLY A 109 6.12 9.71 -8.66
N VAL A 110 5.65 10.03 -7.45
CA VAL A 110 5.74 9.15 -6.29
C VAL A 110 4.41 9.03 -5.56
N GLN A 111 4.18 7.86 -4.94
CA GLN A 111 3.10 7.62 -4.00
C GLN A 111 3.70 7.36 -2.62
N MET A 112 3.27 8.14 -1.64
CA MET A 112 3.73 8.04 -0.26
C MET A 112 2.51 7.91 0.67
N GLY A 113 2.54 6.95 1.59
CA GLY A 113 1.44 6.71 2.54
C GLY A 113 1.82 7.11 3.96
N THR A 114 2.76 6.41 4.56
CA THR A 114 3.09 6.46 6.00
C THR A 114 3.37 7.87 6.51
N ARG A 115 4.19 8.65 5.81
CA ARG A 115 4.52 10.02 6.21
C ARG A 115 3.31 10.94 6.18
N PHE A 116 2.45 10.82 5.15
CA PHE A 116 1.24 11.63 5.01
C PHE A 116 0.11 11.20 5.95
N ALA A 117 0.05 9.92 6.36
CA ALA A 117 -0.92 9.46 7.36
C ALA A 117 -0.70 10.10 8.73
N CYS A 118 0.55 10.50 9.05
CA CYS A 118 0.91 11.17 10.29
C CYS A 118 1.05 12.70 10.11
N THR A 119 0.04 13.33 9.48
CA THR A 119 0.02 14.80 9.28
C THR A 119 -1.11 15.45 10.05
N VAL A 120 -1.02 16.78 10.19
CA VAL A 120 -2.09 17.60 10.80
C VAL A 120 -3.39 17.48 10.01
N GLU A 121 -3.28 17.41 8.67
CA GLU A 121 -4.40 17.31 7.74
C GLU A 121 -5.00 15.89 7.65
N GLY A 122 -4.25 14.86 8.10
CA GLY A 122 -4.76 13.50 8.18
C GLY A 122 -5.91 13.37 9.18
N ASP A 123 -7.02 12.74 8.80
CA ASP A 123 -8.25 12.59 9.58
C ASP A 123 -8.22 11.44 10.60
N ALA A 124 -7.13 10.67 10.66
CA ALA A 124 -6.93 9.67 11.70
C ALA A 124 -6.75 10.34 13.08
N SER A 125 -7.19 9.65 14.13
CA SER A 125 -7.14 10.16 15.50
C SER A 125 -5.70 10.44 15.95
N ASP A 126 -5.54 11.29 16.98
CA ASP A 126 -4.23 11.57 17.58
C ASP A 126 -3.56 10.29 18.12
N ARG A 127 -4.36 9.32 18.63
CA ARG A 127 -3.86 8.02 19.06
C ARG A 127 -3.29 7.18 17.90
N PHE A 128 -3.88 7.25 16.72
CA PHE A 128 -3.33 6.63 15.52
C PHE A 128 -1.97 7.24 15.17
N LYS A 129 -1.88 8.58 15.15
CA LYS A 129 -0.63 9.30 14.84
C LYS A 129 0.44 9.03 15.89
N GLN A 130 0.05 8.96 17.16
CA GLN A 130 0.97 8.61 18.25
C GLN A 130 1.53 7.18 18.09
N ALA A 131 0.70 6.21 17.65
CA ALA A 131 1.18 4.86 17.39
C ALA A 131 2.27 4.80 16.30
N TYR A 132 2.22 5.71 15.32
CA TYR A 132 3.28 5.83 14.30
C TYR A 132 4.55 6.45 14.89
N ILE A 133 4.43 7.47 15.77
CA ILE A 133 5.56 8.12 16.41
C ILE A 133 6.28 7.16 17.36
N ASP A 134 5.53 6.32 18.08
CA ASP A 134 6.07 5.40 19.07
C ASP A 134 6.64 4.11 18.44
N ALA A 135 6.34 3.84 17.16
CA ALA A 135 6.73 2.61 16.48
C ALA A 135 8.26 2.47 16.35
N LYS A 136 8.76 1.30 16.70
CA LYS A 136 10.17 0.91 16.56
C LYS A 136 10.33 -0.15 15.48
N GLU A 137 11.57 -0.45 15.10
CA GLU A 137 11.87 -1.42 14.06
C GLU A 137 11.33 -2.83 14.38
N GLU A 138 11.45 -3.25 15.66
CA GLU A 138 10.94 -4.52 16.15
C GLU A 138 9.40 -4.62 16.16
N ASP A 139 8.70 -3.49 16.10
CA ASP A 139 7.24 -3.45 16.05
C ASP A 139 6.69 -3.59 14.62
N VAL A 140 7.53 -3.46 13.60
CA VAL A 140 7.10 -3.56 12.20
C VAL A 140 7.10 -5.01 11.74
N VAL A 141 5.91 -5.57 11.56
CA VAL A 141 5.74 -7.00 11.25
C VAL A 141 4.93 -7.25 9.98
N LEU A 142 5.13 -8.42 9.39
CA LEU A 142 4.29 -8.93 8.31
C LEU A 142 3.20 -9.86 8.86
N ILE A 143 2.01 -9.72 8.30
CA ILE A 143 0.84 -10.54 8.62
C ILE A 143 0.23 -11.13 7.35
N HIS A 144 -0.49 -12.24 7.48
CA HIS A 144 -1.41 -12.72 6.44
C HIS A 144 -2.75 -11.99 6.57
N SER A 145 -3.00 -11.06 5.66
CA SER A 145 -4.27 -10.32 5.67
C SER A 145 -5.45 -11.21 5.29
N PRO A 146 -6.65 -10.97 5.86
CA PRO A 146 -7.89 -11.62 5.42
C PRO A 146 -8.23 -11.41 3.93
N ALA A 147 -7.63 -10.41 3.30
CA ALA A 147 -7.77 -10.16 1.86
C ALA A 147 -6.95 -11.13 0.98
N GLY A 148 -6.12 -12.00 1.59
CA GLY A 148 -5.34 -13.02 0.90
C GLY A 148 -3.96 -12.57 0.43
N LEU A 149 -3.50 -11.39 0.86
CA LEU A 149 -2.16 -10.85 0.56
C LEU A 149 -1.37 -10.66 1.85
N PRO A 150 -0.04 -10.67 1.81
CA PRO A 150 0.77 -10.16 2.92
C PRO A 150 0.42 -8.70 3.24
N GLY A 151 0.51 -8.33 4.51
CA GLY A 151 0.33 -6.95 4.96
C GLY A 151 1.42 -6.55 5.95
N ARG A 152 1.81 -5.27 5.95
CA ARG A 152 2.75 -4.74 6.94
C ARG A 152 2.04 -3.82 7.91
N ALA A 153 2.23 -4.10 9.20
CA ALA A 153 1.56 -3.39 10.28
C ALA A 153 2.46 -3.21 11.50
N ILE A 154 2.05 -2.32 12.40
CA ILE A 154 2.63 -2.18 13.72
C ILE A 154 2.11 -3.32 14.62
N LYS A 155 3.02 -4.00 15.32
CA LYS A 155 2.71 -5.06 16.28
C LYS A 155 2.16 -4.46 17.57
N ASN A 156 0.85 -4.32 17.63
CA ASN A 156 0.08 -3.95 18.81
C ASN A 156 -0.53 -5.20 19.45
N PRO A 157 -1.29 -5.11 20.56
CA PRO A 157 -1.93 -6.26 21.20
C PRO A 157 -2.84 -7.07 20.26
N PHE A 158 -3.56 -6.40 19.33
CA PHE A 158 -4.38 -7.06 18.33
C PHE A 158 -3.54 -7.94 17.39
N VAL A 159 -2.46 -7.37 16.82
CA VAL A 159 -1.59 -8.10 15.88
C VAL A 159 -0.82 -9.20 16.61
N ALA A 160 -0.41 -8.99 17.86
CA ALA A 160 0.26 -10.01 18.67
C ALA A 160 -0.66 -11.25 18.86
N LYS A 161 -1.89 -11.05 19.33
CA LYS A 161 -2.90 -12.11 19.46
C LYS A 161 -3.17 -12.83 18.14
N TYR A 162 -3.30 -12.06 17.06
CA TYR A 162 -3.50 -12.64 15.73
C TYR A 162 -2.35 -13.56 15.30
N LEU A 163 -1.10 -13.15 15.54
CA LEU A 163 0.09 -13.96 15.22
C LEU A 163 0.19 -15.22 16.08
N GLU A 164 -0.36 -15.21 17.28
CA GLU A 164 -0.49 -16.37 18.20
C GLU A 164 -1.68 -17.28 17.85
N GLY A 165 -2.48 -16.90 16.85
CA GLY A 165 -3.66 -17.66 16.40
C GLY A 165 -4.93 -17.36 17.21
N GLU A 166 -4.90 -16.36 18.07
CA GLU A 166 -6.05 -15.91 18.83
C GLU A 166 -6.85 -14.87 18.04
N VAL A 167 -7.98 -15.26 17.50
CA VAL A 167 -8.83 -14.38 16.69
C VAL A 167 -10.22 -14.25 17.31
N GLU A 168 -10.59 -13.01 17.67
CA GLU A 168 -11.98 -12.71 18.03
C GLU A 168 -12.86 -12.60 16.78
N SER A 169 -13.88 -13.46 16.70
CA SER A 169 -14.88 -13.42 15.64
C SER A 169 -15.98 -12.42 15.97
N LYS A 170 -15.99 -11.27 15.33
CA LYS A 170 -17.09 -10.29 15.40
C LYS A 170 -18.08 -10.52 14.24
N PRO A 171 -19.38 -10.18 14.37
CA PRO A 171 -20.31 -10.21 13.24
C PRO A 171 -19.85 -9.31 12.10
N CYS A 172 -20.05 -9.75 10.84
CA CYS A 172 -19.77 -8.91 9.69
C CYS A 172 -20.82 -7.78 9.60
N PHE A 173 -20.39 -6.52 9.63
CA PHE A 173 -21.26 -5.35 9.53
C PHE A 173 -21.18 -4.68 8.16
N ALA A 174 -20.04 -4.76 7.46
CA ALA A 174 -19.77 -3.95 6.28
C ALA A 174 -20.19 -4.62 4.96
N ASN A 175 -20.26 -5.96 4.92
CA ASN A 175 -20.53 -6.73 3.68
C ASN A 175 -19.76 -6.23 2.44
N CYS A 176 -18.50 -5.78 2.66
CA CYS A 176 -17.71 -4.97 1.75
C CYS A 176 -17.11 -5.76 0.57
N LEU A 177 -16.91 -7.08 0.69
CA LEU A 177 -16.34 -7.93 -0.34
C LEU A 177 -17.33 -8.97 -0.80
N SER A 178 -17.44 -9.19 -2.12
CA SER A 178 -18.27 -10.27 -2.68
C SER A 178 -17.79 -11.65 -2.20
N HIS A 179 -16.46 -11.86 -2.15
CA HIS A 179 -15.82 -13.06 -1.62
C HIS A 179 -14.98 -12.67 -0.40
N CYS A 180 -15.45 -13.00 0.79
CA CYS A 180 -14.78 -12.71 2.05
C CYS A 180 -14.55 -13.98 2.84
N ARG A 181 -13.27 -14.35 3.07
CA ARG A 181 -12.91 -15.52 3.85
C ARG A 181 -13.43 -15.43 5.28
N TYR A 182 -13.24 -14.29 5.94
CA TYR A 182 -13.75 -14.04 7.28
C TYR A 182 -15.26 -14.30 7.41
N ARG A 183 -16.06 -13.78 6.48
CA ARG A 183 -17.52 -13.96 6.49
C ARG A 183 -17.93 -15.42 6.32
N LYS A 184 -17.14 -16.21 5.59
CA LYS A 184 -17.44 -17.63 5.31
C LYS A 184 -17.01 -18.55 6.44
N THR A 185 -15.77 -18.41 6.93
CA THR A 185 -15.14 -19.40 7.81
C THR A 185 -14.98 -18.93 9.25
N ARG A 186 -14.95 -17.63 9.49
CA ARG A 186 -14.62 -17.02 10.79
C ARG A 186 -13.23 -17.37 11.34
N GLU A 187 -12.34 -17.90 10.51
CA GLU A 187 -10.99 -18.32 10.88
C GLU A 187 -9.96 -17.17 10.92
N THR A 188 -10.40 -15.96 10.63
CA THR A 188 -9.57 -14.77 10.62
C THR A 188 -10.36 -13.58 11.17
N PHE A 189 -9.92 -12.36 11.01
CA PHE A 189 -10.60 -11.16 11.48
C PHE A 189 -11.26 -10.36 10.35
N CYS A 190 -12.20 -9.46 10.72
CA CYS A 190 -12.79 -8.52 9.78
C CYS A 190 -11.84 -7.35 9.56
N ILE A 191 -11.20 -7.29 8.38
CA ILE A 191 -10.22 -6.24 8.09
C ILE A 191 -10.85 -4.84 8.10
N ALA A 192 -12.08 -4.67 7.62
CA ALA A 192 -12.77 -3.38 7.65
C ALA A 192 -12.98 -2.88 9.08
N ALA A 193 -13.39 -3.76 10.00
CA ALA A 193 -13.53 -3.40 11.41
C ALA A 193 -12.20 -3.00 12.05
N ALA A 194 -11.15 -3.81 11.81
CA ALA A 194 -9.83 -3.56 12.38
C ALA A 194 -9.20 -2.25 11.85
N LEU A 195 -9.45 -1.88 10.58
CA LEU A 195 -8.98 -0.61 10.02
C LEU A 195 -9.75 0.58 10.59
N VAL A 196 -11.07 0.47 10.79
CA VAL A 196 -11.87 1.50 11.46
C VAL A 196 -11.42 1.67 12.91
N ASP A 197 -11.22 0.58 13.65
CA ASP A 197 -10.71 0.61 15.01
C ASP A 197 -9.33 1.32 15.08
N ALA A 198 -8.44 1.09 14.11
CA ALA A 198 -7.17 1.79 14.03
C ALA A 198 -7.34 3.29 13.79
N GLN A 199 -8.19 3.67 12.82
CA GLN A 199 -8.43 5.07 12.46
C GLN A 199 -8.95 5.90 13.64
N VAL A 200 -9.82 5.33 14.48
CA VAL A 200 -10.29 5.97 15.72
C VAL A 200 -9.32 5.84 16.89
N GLY A 201 -8.18 5.15 16.71
CA GLY A 201 -7.11 5.03 17.70
C GLY A 201 -7.30 3.92 18.73
N ASN A 202 -8.12 2.93 18.45
CA ASN A 202 -8.27 1.77 19.34
C ASN A 202 -7.08 0.83 19.21
N TRP A 203 -6.12 0.97 20.12
CA TRP A 203 -4.87 0.22 20.12
C TRP A 203 -5.05 -1.30 20.33
N GLU A 204 -6.07 -1.69 21.09
CA GLU A 204 -6.30 -3.08 21.47
C GLU A 204 -6.95 -3.93 20.36
N THR A 205 -7.64 -3.30 19.40
CA THR A 205 -8.41 -4.02 18.38
C THR A 205 -8.16 -3.52 16.96
N GLY A 206 -7.42 -2.41 16.81
CA GLY A 206 -7.12 -1.79 15.52
C GLY A 206 -5.96 -2.46 14.78
N LEU A 207 -6.03 -2.49 13.45
CA LEU A 207 -4.93 -2.88 12.58
C LEU A 207 -4.24 -1.62 12.03
N PHE A 208 -3.09 -1.29 12.57
CA PHE A 208 -2.30 -0.11 12.17
C PHE A 208 -1.35 -0.48 11.04
N PHE A 209 -1.80 -0.37 9.80
CA PHE A 209 -0.95 -0.59 8.64
C PHE A 209 0.09 0.52 8.50
N CYS A 210 1.32 0.17 8.15
CA CYS A 210 2.42 1.12 7.95
C CYS A 210 3.44 0.60 6.94
N GLY A 211 4.21 1.48 6.31
CA GLY A 211 5.41 1.11 5.56
C GLY A 211 6.62 0.91 6.50
N SER A 212 7.71 0.37 5.96
CA SER A 212 8.94 0.16 6.73
C SER A 212 9.51 1.47 7.32
N ASN A 213 9.27 2.60 6.67
CA ASN A 213 9.74 3.92 7.11
C ASN A 213 8.92 4.52 8.27
N VAL A 214 7.95 3.80 8.86
CA VAL A 214 7.20 4.31 10.03
C VAL A 214 8.16 4.67 11.18
N VAL A 215 9.25 3.95 11.32
CA VAL A 215 10.30 4.22 12.34
C VAL A 215 11.01 5.58 12.20
N LYS A 216 10.84 6.26 11.06
CA LYS A 216 11.34 7.62 10.83
C LYS A 216 10.36 8.71 11.28
N VAL A 217 9.11 8.34 11.57
CA VAL A 217 8.09 9.27 12.06
C VAL A 217 8.44 9.65 13.49
N ASN A 218 8.70 10.93 13.76
CA ASN A 218 9.06 11.43 15.09
C ASN A 218 8.16 12.59 15.55
N LYS A 219 7.27 13.07 14.70
CA LYS A 219 6.33 14.17 14.96
C LYS A 219 5.17 14.14 13.97
N VAL A 220 4.10 14.84 14.29
CA VAL A 220 3.05 15.17 13.34
C VAL A 220 3.49 16.39 12.53
N GLU A 221 3.56 16.26 11.21
CA GLU A 221 3.99 17.32 10.29
C GLU A 221 2.79 17.95 9.58
N ARG A 222 2.99 19.10 8.91
CA ARG A 222 2.02 19.62 7.94
C ARG A 222 2.32 19.08 6.55
N VAL A 223 1.31 18.84 5.75
CA VAL A 223 1.47 18.44 4.35
C VAL A 223 2.32 19.45 3.58
N SER A 224 2.11 20.76 3.81
CA SER A 224 2.91 21.83 3.19
C SER A 224 4.41 21.69 3.46
N ASP A 225 4.77 21.37 4.72
CA ASP A 225 6.18 21.27 5.12
C ASP A 225 6.85 20.06 4.47
N ILE A 226 6.12 18.94 4.38
CA ILE A 226 6.59 17.73 3.67
C ILE A 226 6.80 18.03 2.18
N ILE A 227 5.86 18.72 1.54
CA ILE A 227 5.97 19.07 0.11
C ILE A 227 7.14 20.02 -0.13
N SER A 228 7.32 21.06 0.71
CA SER A 228 8.49 21.96 0.59
C SER A 228 9.81 21.21 0.74
N GLU A 229 9.93 20.32 1.73
CA GLU A 229 11.14 19.50 1.91
C GLU A 229 11.45 18.61 0.69
N LEU A 230 10.41 18.06 0.06
CA LEU A 230 10.59 17.14 -1.07
C LEU A 230 11.01 17.86 -2.35
N PHE A 231 10.54 19.10 -2.59
CA PHE A 231 10.66 19.77 -3.89
C PHE A 231 11.49 21.07 -3.88
N GLU A 232 11.68 21.71 -2.73
CA GLU A 232 12.53 22.89 -2.56
C GLU A 232 13.94 22.51 -2.09
#